data_2c2e3a9dc4a1f5fe2a8be443c5a789c5
#
_entry.id   2c2e3a9dc4a1f5fe2a8be443c5a789c5
#
_cell.length_a   1.000
_cell.length_b   1.000
_cell.length_c   1.000
_cell.angle_alpha   90.00
_cell.angle_beta   90.00
_cell.angle_gamma   90.00
#
_symmetry.space_group_name_H-M   'P 1'
#
loop_
_entity.id
_entity.type
_entity.pdbx_description
1 polymer ?
#
loop_
_entity_poly.entity_id
_entity_poly.type
_entity_poly.pdbx_seq_one_letter_code
_entity_poly.pdbx_strand_id
1 'polypeptide(L)'
;MEKQKEVQKEYEEYQYMLDTETWKKELSQFKLSSSEKISKNPKVSIIIANYNNAPYLKKMMDSLVQQTIGIEQLQVMFIDDCSTDHSLKVIEPYLERYPNIEIYQLLENTGGAHGPRNVGIVNARGEYSVFLDADDWYDLNALKYLSDLLDDSHDDFAVSGLIQSTDGHLMLKSKPYYVDGSFKNRSIQELPAEFYGWLGPQAIMLRTSLIHNNNLHFVNQRVADDVLFFYEAMRFSKTITQGERLTTYLNRDADNESLSKSINRTFMLSWLRALSYINQQFPDDLSKERMLARRLEWLIYDFCIRRDTGYPFSKRRLQDFKVQMDQYLGELNFDPSPYFRSDVRQIIWTFLQTNDIDGLYWFISPFVGC
;
A
#
# COMPACT_ATOMS: atom_id res chain seq x y z
N MET A 1 -26.80 -4.09 -20.19
CA MET A 1 -27.63 -4.60 -19.09
C MET A 1 -26.96 -5.77 -18.33
N GLU A 2 -26.56 -6.88 -18.97
CA GLU A 2 -25.93 -8.00 -18.28
C GLU A 2 -24.56 -7.64 -17.68
N LYS A 3 -23.70 -6.96 -18.44
CA LYS A 3 -22.39 -6.45 -17.97
C LYS A 3 -22.51 -5.42 -16.83
N GLN A 4 -23.52 -4.55 -16.86
CA GLN A 4 -23.76 -3.60 -15.77
C GLN A 4 -24.22 -4.31 -14.48
N LYS A 5 -24.96 -5.40 -14.60
CA LYS A 5 -25.35 -6.25 -13.46
C LYS A 5 -24.15 -7.00 -12.88
N GLU A 6 -23.20 -7.42 -13.73
CA GLU A 6 -21.97 -8.09 -13.31
C GLU A 6 -21.06 -7.14 -12.53
N VAL A 7 -20.90 -5.89 -12.99
CA VAL A 7 -20.15 -4.85 -12.25
C VAL A 7 -20.84 -4.46 -10.95
N GLN A 8 -22.16 -4.33 -10.97
CA GLN A 8 -22.92 -4.04 -9.75
C GLN A 8 -22.77 -5.16 -8.73
N LYS A 9 -22.79 -6.42 -9.19
CA LYS A 9 -22.55 -7.59 -8.33
C LYS A 9 -21.12 -7.61 -7.79
N GLU A 10 -20.12 -7.38 -8.63
CA GLU A 10 -18.71 -7.27 -8.19
C GLU A 10 -18.52 -6.09 -7.21
N TYR A 11 -19.26 -5.00 -7.39
CA TYR A 11 -19.24 -3.86 -6.47
C TYR A 11 -19.89 -4.21 -5.12
N GLU A 12 -21.01 -4.92 -5.12
CA GLU A 12 -21.68 -5.41 -3.91
C GLU A 12 -20.79 -6.42 -3.16
N GLU A 13 -20.10 -7.30 -3.89
CA GLU A 13 -19.09 -8.20 -3.33
C GLU A 13 -17.91 -7.41 -2.74
N TYR A 14 -17.49 -6.32 -3.37
CA TYR A 14 -16.43 -5.44 -2.85
C TYR A 14 -16.89 -4.68 -1.59
N GLN A 15 -18.14 -4.21 -1.57
CA GLN A 15 -18.76 -3.62 -0.37
C GLN A 15 -18.88 -4.65 0.77
N TYR A 16 -19.19 -5.91 0.44
CA TYR A 16 -19.21 -7.01 1.40
C TYR A 16 -17.82 -7.29 1.99
N MET A 17 -16.77 -7.21 1.19
CA MET A 17 -15.37 -7.32 1.66
C MET A 17 -14.98 -6.17 2.61
N LEU A 18 -15.67 -5.04 2.54
CA LEU A 18 -15.53 -3.90 3.45
C LEU A 18 -16.39 -4.03 4.70
N ASP A 19 -17.26 -5.05 4.79
CA ASP A 19 -18.06 -5.31 5.98
C ASP A 19 -17.17 -5.77 7.15
N THR A 20 -17.13 -4.91 8.16
CA THR A 20 -16.21 -4.98 9.30
C THR A 20 -16.38 -6.20 10.19
N GLU A 21 -17.50 -6.89 10.16
CA GLU A 21 -17.75 -8.05 11.02
C GLU A 21 -17.29 -9.37 10.38
N THR A 22 -17.37 -9.48 9.07
CA THR A 22 -17.02 -10.71 8.34
C THR A 22 -15.53 -10.97 8.34
N TRP A 23 -14.71 -9.98 8.01
CA TRP A 23 -13.26 -10.16 7.98
C TRP A 23 -12.66 -10.47 9.36
N LYS A 24 -13.23 -9.94 10.46
CA LYS A 24 -12.79 -10.26 11.84
C LYS A 24 -13.02 -11.72 12.20
N LYS A 25 -14.10 -12.33 11.70
CA LYS A 25 -14.39 -13.76 11.94
C LYS A 25 -13.47 -14.67 11.14
N GLU A 26 -13.18 -14.32 9.90
CA GLU A 26 -12.29 -15.09 9.02
C GLU A 26 -10.84 -15.13 9.55
N LEU A 27 -10.39 -14.05 10.24
CA LEU A 27 -9.04 -13.92 10.75
C LEU A 27 -8.83 -14.44 12.20
N SER A 28 -9.82 -15.05 12.82
CA SER A 28 -9.71 -15.58 14.19
C SER A 28 -8.94 -16.90 14.28
N GLN A 29 -8.50 -17.49 13.16
CA GLN A 29 -7.86 -18.79 13.10
C GLN A 29 -6.34 -18.68 12.92
N PHE A 30 -5.62 -18.51 14.04
CA PHE A 30 -4.16 -18.54 14.08
C PHE A 30 -3.64 -19.20 15.35
N LYS A 31 -2.38 -19.66 15.31
CA LYS A 31 -1.64 -20.06 16.51
C LYS A 31 -0.80 -18.88 16.96
N LEU A 32 -0.95 -18.47 18.21
CA LEU A 32 -0.13 -17.42 18.82
C LEU A 32 1.00 -18.04 19.64
N SER A 33 2.23 -17.63 19.33
CA SER A 33 3.40 -17.86 20.16
C SER A 33 3.93 -16.52 20.67
N SER A 34 3.93 -16.35 21.98
CA SER A 34 4.35 -15.10 22.63
C SER A 34 4.93 -15.38 24.01
N SER A 35 5.72 -14.43 24.52
CA SER A 35 6.20 -14.44 25.88
C SER A 35 5.11 -13.98 26.86
N GLU A 36 5.09 -14.54 28.07
CA GLU A 36 4.22 -14.06 29.16
C GLU A 36 4.59 -12.65 29.66
N LYS A 37 5.76 -12.13 29.26
CA LYS A 37 6.31 -10.84 29.71
C LYS A 37 6.10 -9.70 28.69
N ILE A 38 5.08 -9.78 27.87
CA ILE A 38 4.78 -8.75 26.85
C ILE A 38 4.45 -7.41 27.50
N SER A 39 5.00 -6.31 26.93
CA SER A 39 4.62 -4.95 27.33
C SER A 39 3.10 -4.73 27.12
N LYS A 40 2.44 -4.21 28.15
CA LYS A 40 1.00 -3.92 28.07
C LYS A 40 0.69 -2.65 27.31
N ASN A 41 1.64 -1.70 27.28
CA ASN A 41 1.49 -0.39 26.65
C ASN A 41 2.73 -0.08 25.80
N PRO A 42 2.95 -0.75 24.68
CA PRO A 42 4.03 -0.39 23.77
C PRO A 42 3.79 0.97 23.12
N LYS A 43 4.84 1.67 22.72
CA LYS A 43 4.74 2.90 21.98
C LYS A 43 4.34 2.62 20.53
N VAL A 44 4.95 1.61 19.91
CA VAL A 44 4.73 1.26 18.51
C VAL A 44 4.42 -0.21 18.32
N SER A 45 3.33 -0.52 17.63
CA SER A 45 3.04 -1.84 17.09
C SER A 45 3.58 -1.95 15.66
N ILE A 46 4.42 -2.95 15.41
CA ILE A 46 4.99 -3.24 14.10
C ILE A 46 4.30 -4.47 13.55
N ILE A 47 3.56 -4.31 12.46
CA ILE A 47 2.79 -5.35 11.79
C ILE A 47 3.59 -5.85 10.59
N ILE A 48 4.06 -7.11 10.65
CA ILE A 48 4.91 -7.72 9.64
C ILE A 48 4.14 -8.84 8.96
N ALA A 49 3.78 -8.64 7.69
CA ALA A 49 3.19 -9.68 6.86
C ALA A 49 4.29 -10.55 6.24
N ASN A 50 4.24 -11.87 6.48
CA ASN A 50 5.23 -12.81 5.95
C ASN A 50 4.59 -13.96 5.17
N TYR A 51 5.17 -14.26 4.02
CA TYR A 51 4.95 -15.52 3.30
C TYR A 51 6.21 -15.89 2.52
N ASN A 52 6.92 -16.94 2.94
CA ASN A 52 8.12 -17.46 2.27
C ASN A 52 9.25 -16.44 2.06
N ASN A 53 9.61 -15.65 3.10
CA ASN A 53 10.68 -14.65 3.04
C ASN A 53 11.92 -15.00 3.89
N ALA A 54 12.16 -16.27 4.21
CA ALA A 54 13.26 -16.69 5.09
C ALA A 54 14.62 -16.02 4.82
N PRO A 55 15.06 -15.78 3.57
CA PRO A 55 16.35 -15.14 3.29
C PRO A 55 16.50 -13.72 3.81
N TYR A 56 15.40 -12.99 3.94
CA TYR A 56 15.39 -11.55 4.28
C TYR A 56 15.15 -11.29 5.77
N LEU A 57 14.52 -12.24 6.47
CA LEU A 57 14.00 -12.07 7.82
C LEU A 57 15.06 -11.69 8.84
N LYS A 58 16.29 -12.24 8.74
CA LYS A 58 17.35 -11.90 9.67
C LYS A 58 17.68 -10.41 9.64
N LYS A 59 17.83 -9.82 8.45
CA LYS A 59 18.14 -8.40 8.28
C LYS A 59 17.00 -7.52 8.78
N MET A 60 15.77 -7.87 8.44
CA MET A 60 14.58 -7.20 8.92
C MET A 60 14.51 -7.20 10.44
N MET A 61 14.60 -8.38 11.10
CA MET A 61 14.53 -8.51 12.56
C MET A 61 15.70 -7.80 13.27
N ASP A 62 16.92 -7.90 12.75
CA ASP A 62 18.07 -7.19 13.32
C ASP A 62 17.85 -5.66 13.30
N SER A 63 17.18 -5.12 12.27
CA SER A 63 16.83 -3.70 12.22
C SER A 63 15.80 -3.28 13.28
N LEU A 64 14.93 -4.18 13.68
CA LEU A 64 13.89 -3.91 14.68
C LEU A 64 14.45 -3.99 16.12
N VAL A 65 15.24 -5.01 16.43
CA VAL A 65 15.79 -5.18 17.78
C VAL A 65 16.87 -4.16 18.12
N GLN A 66 17.40 -3.44 17.12
CA GLN A 66 18.40 -2.38 17.28
C GLN A 66 17.80 -0.97 17.23
N GLN A 67 16.48 -0.82 17.17
CA GLN A 67 15.86 0.50 17.13
C GLN A 67 16.21 1.35 18.36
N THR A 68 16.55 2.61 18.15
CA THR A 68 16.97 3.53 19.24
C THR A 68 15.84 3.94 20.18
N ILE A 69 14.59 3.68 19.83
CA ILE A 69 13.45 3.84 20.72
C ILE A 69 13.48 2.79 21.86
N GLY A 70 14.20 1.67 21.67
CA GLY A 70 14.28 0.54 22.59
C GLY A 70 13.23 -0.53 22.27
N ILE A 71 13.66 -1.79 22.25
CA ILE A 71 12.79 -2.93 21.95
C ILE A 71 11.62 -3.05 22.93
N GLU A 72 11.81 -2.63 24.18
CA GLU A 72 10.78 -2.63 25.23
C GLU A 72 9.60 -1.68 24.95
N GLN A 73 9.79 -0.69 24.05
CA GLN A 73 8.74 0.21 23.58
C GLN A 73 7.97 -0.35 22.38
N LEU A 74 8.37 -1.50 21.87
CA LEU A 74 7.82 -2.07 20.65
C LEU A 74 6.91 -3.27 20.96
N GLN A 75 5.89 -3.45 20.17
CA GLN A 75 5.20 -4.71 19.93
C GLN A 75 5.56 -5.17 18.53
N VAL A 76 6.35 -6.22 18.40
CA VAL A 76 6.74 -6.77 17.10
C VAL A 76 5.85 -7.96 16.78
N MET A 77 4.91 -7.78 15.87
CA MET A 77 3.99 -8.81 15.45
C MET A 77 4.44 -9.39 14.11
N PHE A 78 4.95 -10.61 14.13
CA PHE A 78 5.29 -11.37 12.94
C PHE A 78 4.12 -12.28 12.58
N ILE A 79 3.44 -11.97 11.48
CA ILE A 79 2.26 -12.70 11.03
C ILE A 79 2.62 -13.55 9.82
N ASP A 80 2.71 -14.86 10.03
CA ASP A 80 3.06 -15.86 9.03
C ASP A 80 1.83 -16.39 8.31
N ASP A 81 1.73 -16.12 7.02
CA ASP A 81 0.61 -16.52 6.16
C ASP A 81 0.77 -17.96 5.62
N CYS A 82 1.01 -18.90 6.55
CA CYS A 82 1.17 -20.34 6.23
C CYS A 82 2.41 -20.61 5.33
N SER A 83 3.57 -20.05 5.69
CA SER A 83 4.83 -20.28 4.97
C SER A 83 5.23 -21.75 4.91
N THR A 84 5.80 -22.14 3.77
CA THR A 84 6.31 -23.50 3.50
C THR A 84 7.85 -23.57 3.54
N ASP A 85 8.52 -22.44 3.67
CA ASP A 85 9.97 -22.33 3.79
C ASP A 85 10.46 -22.38 5.26
N HIS A 86 11.63 -21.86 5.52
CA HIS A 86 12.21 -21.82 6.86
C HIS A 86 11.93 -20.53 7.65
N SER A 87 10.95 -19.71 7.22
CA SER A 87 10.63 -18.41 7.84
C SER A 87 10.47 -18.52 9.36
N LEU A 88 9.66 -19.45 9.88
CA LEU A 88 9.45 -19.62 11.31
C LEU A 88 10.73 -19.97 12.07
N LYS A 89 11.57 -20.84 11.50
CA LYS A 89 12.86 -21.22 12.13
C LYS A 89 13.82 -20.03 12.25
N VAL A 90 13.74 -19.06 11.36
CA VAL A 90 14.56 -17.84 11.43
C VAL A 90 14.06 -16.91 12.54
N ILE A 91 12.76 -16.87 12.80
CA ILE A 91 12.15 -15.97 13.78
C ILE A 91 12.18 -16.52 15.22
N GLU A 92 12.06 -17.84 15.41
CA GLU A 92 12.03 -18.48 16.72
C GLU A 92 13.13 -18.01 17.70
N PRO A 93 14.42 -17.85 17.32
CA PRO A 93 15.45 -17.36 18.23
C PRO A 93 15.23 -15.92 18.73
N TYR A 94 14.54 -15.08 17.94
CA TYR A 94 14.18 -13.73 18.36
C TYR A 94 13.05 -13.75 19.40
N LEU A 95 12.05 -14.61 19.21
CA LEU A 95 10.97 -14.80 20.19
C LEU A 95 11.54 -15.23 21.56
N GLU A 96 12.49 -16.15 21.60
CA GLU A 96 13.13 -16.62 22.83
C GLU A 96 13.90 -15.51 23.56
N ARG A 97 14.53 -14.61 22.79
CA ARG A 97 15.40 -13.57 23.32
C ARG A 97 14.68 -12.29 23.70
N TYR A 98 13.62 -11.94 22.99
CA TYR A 98 12.93 -10.66 23.12
C TYR A 98 11.45 -10.85 23.43
N PRO A 99 11.00 -10.52 24.65
CA PRO A 99 9.63 -10.80 25.09
C PRO A 99 8.54 -10.01 24.36
N ASN A 100 8.94 -8.97 23.62
CA ASN A 100 8.03 -8.10 22.89
C ASN A 100 7.72 -8.57 21.44
N ILE A 101 8.24 -9.75 21.08
CA ILE A 101 7.99 -10.37 19.78
C ILE A 101 6.86 -11.38 19.93
N GLU A 102 5.92 -11.34 19.01
CA GLU A 102 4.75 -12.21 18.93
C GLU A 102 4.72 -12.84 17.53
N ILE A 103 4.53 -14.15 17.46
CA ILE A 103 4.36 -14.88 16.20
C ILE A 103 2.91 -15.33 16.09
N TYR A 104 2.24 -14.86 15.05
CA TYR A 104 0.89 -15.26 14.65
C TYR A 104 1.02 -16.16 13.43
N GLN A 105 0.79 -17.45 13.57
CA GLN A 105 0.83 -18.40 12.47
C GLN A 105 -0.58 -18.66 11.98
N LEU A 106 -0.94 -18.20 10.77
CA LEU A 106 -2.23 -18.49 10.17
C LEU A 106 -2.34 -19.97 9.82
N LEU A 107 -3.56 -20.51 9.88
CA LEU A 107 -3.82 -21.93 9.57
C LEU A 107 -3.99 -22.18 8.08
N GLU A 108 -4.35 -21.15 7.33
CA GLU A 108 -4.53 -21.17 5.87
C GLU A 108 -3.90 -19.93 5.26
N ASN A 109 -3.36 -20.07 4.04
CA ASN A 109 -2.83 -18.94 3.30
C ASN A 109 -3.96 -18.05 2.78
N THR A 110 -3.88 -16.75 3.06
CA THR A 110 -4.92 -15.77 2.70
C THR A 110 -4.80 -15.23 1.27
N GLY A 111 -3.74 -15.59 0.56
CA GLY A 111 -3.51 -15.21 -0.84
C GLY A 111 -2.92 -13.81 -1.06
N GLY A 112 -2.60 -13.08 0.02
CA GLY A 112 -2.02 -11.74 -0.06
C GLY A 112 -1.68 -11.15 1.30
N ALA A 113 -1.03 -9.99 1.31
CA ALA A 113 -0.60 -9.34 2.54
C ALA A 113 -1.77 -8.77 3.39
N HIS A 114 -2.97 -8.64 2.80
CA HIS A 114 -4.16 -8.12 3.48
C HIS A 114 -4.54 -8.95 4.73
N GLY A 115 -4.55 -10.27 4.62
CA GLY A 115 -4.90 -11.14 5.75
C GLY A 115 -3.97 -10.96 6.94
N PRO A 116 -2.66 -11.20 6.80
CA PRO A 116 -1.68 -10.96 7.86
C PRO A 116 -1.74 -9.53 8.42
N ARG A 117 -1.84 -8.50 7.58
CA ARG A 117 -1.93 -7.11 8.05
C ARG A 117 -3.19 -6.88 8.89
N ASN A 118 -4.32 -7.45 8.52
CA ASN A 118 -5.56 -7.34 9.27
C ASN A 118 -5.49 -8.06 10.62
N VAL A 119 -4.86 -9.24 10.71
CA VAL A 119 -4.57 -9.89 12.00
C VAL A 119 -3.75 -8.96 12.89
N GLY A 120 -2.73 -8.31 12.34
CA GLY A 120 -1.92 -7.33 13.03
C GLY A 120 -2.74 -6.14 13.54
N ILE A 121 -3.62 -5.57 12.71
CA ILE A 121 -4.50 -4.44 13.09
C ILE A 121 -5.34 -4.78 14.31
N VAL A 122 -6.01 -5.94 14.31
CA VAL A 122 -6.89 -6.36 15.44
C VAL A 122 -6.11 -6.52 16.73
N ASN A 123 -4.85 -6.93 16.66
CA ASN A 123 -4.01 -7.24 17.82
C ASN A 123 -3.03 -6.10 18.19
N ALA A 124 -3.00 -5.00 17.45
CA ALA A 124 -2.15 -3.86 17.73
C ALA A 124 -2.55 -3.14 19.03
N ARG A 125 -1.57 -2.97 19.95
CA ARG A 125 -1.77 -2.35 21.27
C ARG A 125 -0.93 -1.08 21.45
N GLY A 126 -0.02 -0.80 20.51
CA GLY A 126 0.82 0.40 20.53
C GLY A 126 0.00 1.67 20.36
N GLU A 127 0.52 2.78 20.85
CA GLU A 127 -0.06 4.10 20.57
C GLU A 127 -0.05 4.37 19.08
N TYR A 128 1.01 3.91 18.40
CA TYR A 128 1.18 4.00 16.95
C TYR A 128 1.30 2.63 16.32
N SER A 129 0.93 2.54 15.05
CA SER A 129 1.07 1.35 14.21
C SER A 129 1.86 1.65 12.96
N VAL A 130 2.74 0.73 12.58
CA VAL A 130 3.47 0.72 11.32
C VAL A 130 3.33 -0.65 10.65
N PHE A 131 3.41 -0.67 9.32
CA PHE A 131 3.40 -1.89 8.52
C PHE A 131 4.78 -2.05 7.88
N LEU A 132 5.33 -3.26 7.95
CA LEU A 132 6.62 -3.58 7.37
C LEU A 132 6.50 -4.87 6.55
N ASP A 133 6.94 -4.83 5.30
CA ASP A 133 7.05 -6.04 4.51
C ASP A 133 8.28 -6.85 4.97
N ALA A 134 8.18 -8.17 4.96
CA ALA A 134 9.17 -9.07 5.56
C ALA A 134 10.54 -9.05 4.85
N ASP A 135 10.62 -8.48 3.66
CA ASP A 135 11.83 -8.29 2.87
C ASP A 135 12.47 -6.90 3.00
N ASP A 136 11.79 -5.96 3.68
CA ASP A 136 12.24 -4.59 3.93
C ASP A 136 12.88 -4.45 5.31
N TRP A 137 13.53 -3.30 5.60
CA TRP A 137 14.10 -3.03 6.93
C TRP A 137 14.11 -1.52 7.24
N TYR A 138 14.20 -1.19 8.52
CA TYR A 138 14.24 0.19 9.00
C TYR A 138 15.67 0.72 9.23
N ASP A 139 15.84 2.04 9.11
CA ASP A 139 16.96 2.76 9.74
C ASP A 139 16.88 2.64 11.27
N LEU A 140 18.02 2.71 11.95
CA LEU A 140 18.12 2.55 13.41
C LEU A 140 17.26 3.54 14.20
N ASN A 141 17.01 4.73 13.66
CA ASN A 141 16.23 5.79 14.31
C ASN A 141 14.80 5.91 13.76
N ALA A 142 14.38 5.03 12.85
CA ALA A 142 13.14 5.17 12.10
C ALA A 142 11.92 5.30 13.00
N LEU A 143 11.72 4.36 13.91
CA LEU A 143 10.52 4.33 14.75
C LEU A 143 10.48 5.45 15.76
N LYS A 144 11.65 5.78 16.36
CA LYS A 144 11.75 6.96 17.22
C LYS A 144 11.42 8.24 16.48
N TYR A 145 12.00 8.44 15.29
CA TYR A 145 11.77 9.63 14.49
C TYR A 145 10.30 9.81 14.08
N LEU A 146 9.67 8.74 13.59
CA LEU A 146 8.26 8.79 13.19
C LEU A 146 7.32 9.01 14.38
N SER A 147 7.59 8.39 15.54
CA SER A 147 6.79 8.63 16.76
C SER A 147 6.97 10.05 17.29
N ASP A 148 8.20 10.59 17.30
CA ASP A 148 8.46 11.98 17.69
C ASP A 148 7.70 12.98 16.77
N LEU A 149 7.59 12.69 15.46
CA LEU A 149 6.81 13.53 14.53
C LEU A 149 5.33 13.59 14.93
N LEU A 150 4.73 12.44 15.28
CA LEU A 150 3.32 12.37 15.71
C LEU A 150 3.09 12.93 17.11
N ASP A 151 4.03 12.72 18.04
CA ASP A 151 3.97 13.32 19.37
C ASP A 151 3.99 14.84 19.31
N ASP A 152 4.80 15.40 18.43
CA ASP A 152 5.04 16.85 18.31
C ASP A 152 3.95 17.56 17.46
N SER A 153 3.45 16.90 16.41
CA SER A 153 2.39 17.46 15.56
C SER A 153 0.98 17.23 16.10
N HIS A 154 0.78 16.19 16.89
CA HIS A 154 -0.53 15.66 17.30
C HIS A 154 -1.40 15.18 16.12
N ASP A 155 -0.80 14.98 14.93
CA ASP A 155 -1.48 14.34 13.81
C ASP A 155 -1.69 12.84 14.06
N ASP A 156 -2.56 12.24 13.28
CA ASP A 156 -2.81 10.80 13.29
C ASP A 156 -2.04 10.04 12.19
N PHE A 157 -1.38 10.77 11.29
CA PHE A 157 -0.72 10.24 10.10
C PHE A 157 0.62 10.95 9.87
N ALA A 158 1.73 10.22 9.95
CA ALA A 158 3.05 10.71 9.62
C ALA A 158 3.68 9.94 8.49
N VAL A 159 4.45 10.64 7.67
CA VAL A 159 5.22 10.05 6.58
C VAL A 159 6.69 10.50 6.64
N SER A 160 7.56 9.65 6.12
CA SER A 160 8.99 9.95 5.98
C SER A 160 9.50 9.43 4.64
N GLY A 161 10.80 9.55 4.36
CA GLY A 161 11.38 9.07 3.12
C GLY A 161 11.81 7.62 3.18
N LEU A 162 12.07 7.04 2.00
CA LEU A 162 12.60 5.69 1.85
C LEU A 162 13.79 5.64 0.88
N ILE A 163 14.57 4.57 1.01
CA ILE A 163 15.73 4.28 0.17
C ILE A 163 15.46 2.93 -0.52
N GLN A 164 15.75 2.85 -1.81
CA GLN A 164 15.75 1.56 -2.50
C GLN A 164 17.12 0.89 -2.39
N SER A 165 17.14 -0.39 -2.06
CA SER A 165 18.32 -1.23 -2.08
C SER A 165 18.18 -2.26 -3.20
N THR A 166 19.19 -2.35 -4.08
CA THR A 166 19.25 -3.34 -5.15
C THR A 166 20.61 -4.00 -5.11
N ASP A 167 20.66 -5.31 -4.96
CA ASP A 167 21.90 -6.12 -4.88
C ASP A 167 22.89 -5.57 -3.84
N GLY A 168 22.38 -5.13 -2.70
CA GLY A 168 23.16 -4.52 -1.62
C GLY A 168 23.64 -3.08 -1.90
N HIS A 169 23.36 -2.53 -3.06
CA HIS A 169 23.68 -1.14 -3.41
C HIS A 169 22.50 -0.23 -3.07
N LEU A 170 22.77 0.80 -2.26
CA LEU A 170 21.79 1.82 -1.93
C LEU A 170 21.60 2.75 -3.13
N MET A 171 20.44 2.73 -3.70
CA MET A 171 20.05 3.65 -4.75
C MET A 171 19.25 4.79 -4.12
N LEU A 172 19.90 5.94 -4.01
CA LEU A 172 19.21 7.20 -3.66
C LEU A 172 18.25 7.62 -4.80
N LYS A 173 17.30 6.79 -5.14
CA LYS A 173 16.09 7.27 -5.81
C LYS A 173 15.15 7.87 -4.77
N SER A 174 15.78 8.58 -3.85
CA SER A 174 15.10 9.23 -2.78
C SER A 174 14.75 10.64 -3.19
N LYS A 175 13.65 10.76 -3.88
CA LYS A 175 12.78 11.79 -3.33
C LYS A 175 11.88 11.07 -2.36
N PRO A 176 11.68 11.59 -1.14
CA PRO A 176 10.58 11.16 -0.33
C PRO A 176 9.37 11.08 -1.26
N TYR A 177 8.44 10.21 -1.00
CA TYR A 177 7.25 10.00 -1.84
C TYR A 177 6.52 11.29 -2.19
N TYR A 178 6.91 12.41 -1.58
CA TYR A 178 6.03 13.49 -1.28
C TYR A 178 6.63 14.79 -1.79
N VAL A 179 6.35 15.86 -1.16
CA VAL A 179 6.87 17.18 -1.47
C VAL A 179 8.25 17.39 -0.86
N ASP A 180 9.07 18.20 -1.46
CA ASP A 180 10.35 18.60 -0.87
C ASP A 180 10.11 19.31 0.46
N GLY A 181 10.93 18.96 1.46
CA GLY A 181 10.89 19.53 2.79
C GLY A 181 9.98 18.81 3.79
N SER A 182 9.99 19.30 5.01
CA SER A 182 9.10 18.85 6.08
C SER A 182 7.93 19.80 6.27
N PHE A 183 6.82 19.26 6.79
CA PHE A 183 5.68 20.06 7.21
C PHE A 183 4.91 19.35 8.33
N LYS A 184 4.10 20.11 9.10
CA LYS A 184 3.20 19.60 10.12
C LYS A 184 1.78 20.08 9.88
N ASN A 185 0.82 19.27 10.29
CA ASN A 185 -0.61 19.58 10.29
C ASN A 185 -1.13 20.13 8.95
N ARG A 186 -0.60 19.62 7.83
CA ARG A 186 -1.07 20.05 6.51
C ARG A 186 -2.35 19.31 6.15
N SER A 187 -3.36 20.06 5.74
CA SER A 187 -4.61 19.48 5.24
C SER A 187 -4.34 18.60 4.02
N ILE A 188 -5.00 17.45 3.95
CA ILE A 188 -4.91 16.56 2.78
C ILE A 188 -5.34 17.27 1.49
N GLN A 189 -6.26 18.23 1.56
CA GLN A 189 -6.71 19.00 0.39
C GLN A 189 -5.65 19.99 -0.14
N GLU A 190 -4.65 20.33 0.67
CA GLU A 190 -3.55 21.24 0.28
C GLU A 190 -2.35 20.48 -0.30
N LEU A 191 -2.34 19.14 -0.21
CA LEU A 191 -1.24 18.33 -0.72
C LEU A 191 -1.25 18.32 -2.26
N PRO A 192 -0.10 18.44 -2.91
CA PRO A 192 -0.02 18.37 -4.37
C PRO A 192 -0.36 16.95 -4.87
N ALA A 193 -0.76 16.83 -6.13
CA ALA A 193 -1.13 15.56 -6.73
C ALA A 193 -0.01 14.50 -6.64
N GLU A 194 1.25 14.94 -6.68
CA GLU A 194 2.44 14.09 -6.53
C GLU A 194 2.43 13.26 -5.26
N PHE A 195 1.91 13.81 -4.18
CA PHE A 195 1.82 13.16 -2.89
C PHE A 195 1.01 11.86 -2.96
N TYR A 196 -0.06 11.86 -3.73
CA TYR A 196 -0.95 10.72 -3.86
C TYR A 196 -0.44 9.62 -4.83
N GLY A 197 0.72 9.84 -5.44
CA GLY A 197 1.29 8.90 -6.41
C GLY A 197 1.83 7.60 -5.79
N TRP A 198 2.26 7.66 -4.54
CA TRP A 198 2.94 6.56 -3.87
C TRP A 198 2.51 6.46 -2.41
N LEU A 199 1.48 5.73 -2.12
CA LEU A 199 1.12 5.36 -0.76
C LEU A 199 1.19 3.83 -0.67
N GLY A 200 2.10 3.36 0.14
CA GLY A 200 2.31 1.97 0.47
C GLY A 200 2.59 1.84 1.96
N PRO A 201 2.79 0.64 2.48
CA PRO A 201 2.98 0.42 3.92
C PRO A 201 4.26 1.03 4.48
N GLN A 202 5.23 1.32 3.60
CA GLN A 202 6.56 1.71 4.03
C GLN A 202 6.63 3.20 4.38
N ALA A 203 7.46 3.53 5.36
CA ALA A 203 7.76 4.89 5.80
C ALA A 203 6.53 5.71 6.28
N ILE A 204 5.45 5.02 6.68
CA ILE A 204 4.23 5.59 7.24
C ILE A 204 4.02 5.08 8.66
N MET A 205 3.65 5.98 9.58
CA MET A 205 3.20 5.66 10.92
C MET A 205 1.82 6.27 11.15
N LEU A 206 0.92 5.48 11.71
CA LEU A 206 -0.45 5.89 12.01
C LEU A 206 -0.70 5.83 13.51
N ARG A 207 -1.53 6.72 14.03
CA ARG A 207 -2.10 6.52 15.37
C ARG A 207 -3.02 5.31 15.34
N THR A 208 -2.80 4.34 16.24
CA THR A 208 -3.57 3.09 16.26
C THR A 208 -5.07 3.33 16.46
N SER A 209 -5.43 4.35 17.26
CA SER A 209 -6.83 4.74 17.43
C SER A 209 -7.50 5.25 16.16
N LEU A 210 -6.75 5.88 15.22
CA LEU A 210 -7.30 6.24 13.90
C LEU A 210 -7.79 4.98 13.16
N ILE A 211 -6.99 3.91 13.19
CA ILE A 211 -7.32 2.64 12.54
C ILE A 211 -8.54 2.01 13.21
N HIS A 212 -8.52 1.86 14.53
CA HIS A 212 -9.57 1.16 15.27
C HIS A 212 -10.89 1.92 15.27
N ASN A 213 -10.89 3.23 15.51
CA ASN A 213 -12.12 4.03 15.61
C ASN A 213 -12.87 4.16 14.29
N ASN A 214 -12.15 4.00 13.16
CA ASN A 214 -12.73 4.07 11.81
C ASN A 214 -12.85 2.69 11.14
N ASN A 215 -12.58 1.60 11.89
CA ASN A 215 -12.62 0.23 11.39
C ASN A 215 -11.81 0.03 10.08
N LEU A 216 -10.65 0.71 9.97
CA LEU A 216 -9.81 0.60 8.80
C LEU A 216 -9.19 -0.79 8.70
N HIS A 217 -9.22 -1.39 7.51
CA HIS A 217 -8.65 -2.69 7.23
C HIS A 217 -8.23 -2.81 5.77
N PHE A 218 -7.35 -3.75 5.47
CA PHE A 218 -6.95 -4.07 4.11
C PHE A 218 -8.02 -4.96 3.47
N VAL A 219 -8.51 -4.58 2.30
CA VAL A 219 -9.50 -5.36 1.56
C VAL A 219 -8.87 -6.63 0.99
N ASN A 220 -9.66 -7.72 0.89
CA ASN A 220 -9.23 -8.96 0.28
C ASN A 220 -9.04 -8.78 -1.24
N GLN A 221 -7.94 -8.15 -1.61
CA GLN A 221 -7.58 -7.87 -2.99
C GLN A 221 -6.06 -8.04 -3.14
N ARG A 222 -5.63 -8.66 -4.22
CA ARG A 222 -4.22 -8.98 -4.43
C ARG A 222 -3.37 -7.74 -4.75
N VAL A 223 -3.98 -6.69 -5.28
CA VAL A 223 -3.29 -5.48 -5.76
C VAL A 223 -4.11 -4.26 -5.36
N ALA A 224 -3.45 -3.17 -4.98
CA ALA A 224 -4.05 -1.90 -4.55
C ALA A 224 -4.81 -1.93 -3.20
N ASP A 225 -4.71 -3.02 -2.43
CA ASP A 225 -5.23 -3.12 -1.07
C ASP A 225 -4.58 -2.10 -0.12
N ASP A 226 -3.26 -1.95 -0.23
CA ASP A 226 -2.46 -1.01 0.55
C ASP A 226 -2.82 0.45 0.24
N VAL A 227 -2.91 0.79 -1.03
CA VAL A 227 -3.23 2.16 -1.44
C VAL A 227 -4.61 2.58 -0.95
N LEU A 228 -5.60 1.71 -1.04
CA LEU A 228 -6.94 2.00 -0.55
C LEU A 228 -6.94 2.22 0.96
N PHE A 229 -6.26 1.33 1.72
CA PHE A 229 -6.13 1.47 3.16
C PHE A 229 -5.52 2.82 3.57
N PHE A 230 -4.41 3.23 2.93
CA PHE A 230 -3.75 4.49 3.28
C PHE A 230 -4.54 5.72 2.81
N TYR A 231 -5.27 5.66 1.70
CA TYR A 231 -6.16 6.74 1.30
C TYR A 231 -7.32 6.91 2.28
N GLU A 232 -7.91 5.82 2.76
CA GLU A 232 -8.91 5.87 3.83
C GLU A 232 -8.32 6.45 5.12
N ALA A 233 -7.13 6.01 5.53
CA ALA A 233 -6.46 6.54 6.72
C ALA A 233 -6.21 8.05 6.59
N MET A 234 -5.75 8.54 5.43
CA MET A 234 -5.58 9.97 5.17
C MET A 234 -6.90 10.73 5.26
N ARG A 235 -7.97 10.20 4.67
CA ARG A 235 -9.29 10.82 4.70
C ARG A 235 -9.80 11.04 6.12
N PHE A 236 -9.60 10.07 6.99
CA PHE A 236 -10.02 10.17 8.39
C PHE A 236 -9.06 11.01 9.24
N SER A 237 -7.77 11.02 8.93
CA SER A 237 -6.79 11.88 9.62
C SER A 237 -7.00 13.37 9.32
N LYS A 238 -7.46 13.73 8.11
CA LYS A 238 -7.69 15.10 7.63
C LYS A 238 -6.42 15.94 7.45
N THR A 239 -5.47 15.81 8.35
CA THR A 239 -4.15 16.45 8.31
C THR A 239 -3.07 15.40 8.45
N ILE A 240 -1.89 15.71 7.91
CA ILE A 240 -0.73 14.84 7.99
C ILE A 240 0.54 15.63 8.27
N THR A 241 1.54 14.92 8.81
CA THR A 241 2.88 15.45 9.05
C THR A 241 3.89 14.69 8.20
N GLN A 242 4.80 15.40 7.55
CA GLN A 242 5.91 14.83 6.79
C GLN A 242 7.25 15.19 7.40
N GLY A 243 8.11 14.19 7.57
CA GLY A 243 9.49 14.37 7.94
C GLY A 243 10.44 14.11 6.76
N GLU A 244 11.65 14.71 6.81
CA GLU A 244 12.64 14.63 5.72
C GLU A 244 13.54 13.41 5.79
N ARG A 245 13.63 12.72 6.94
CA ARG A 245 14.54 11.59 7.09
C ARG A 245 14.11 10.40 6.26
N LEU A 246 15.10 9.66 5.79
CA LEU A 246 14.91 8.36 5.16
C LEU A 246 14.87 7.30 6.28
N THR A 247 13.74 6.64 6.46
CA THR A 247 13.51 5.72 7.58
C THR A 247 13.44 4.27 7.17
N THR A 248 13.10 3.99 5.92
CA THR A 248 12.81 2.64 5.45
C THR A 248 13.64 2.30 4.22
N TYR A 249 14.21 1.11 4.22
CA TYR A 249 14.92 0.53 3.10
C TYR A 249 14.03 -0.49 2.40
N LEU A 250 13.71 -0.21 1.13
CA LEU A 250 12.98 -1.12 0.27
C LEU A 250 13.93 -2.09 -0.42
N ASN A 251 13.69 -3.37 -0.28
CA ASN A 251 14.39 -4.39 -1.03
C ASN A 251 13.88 -4.45 -2.47
N ARG A 252 14.80 -4.28 -3.43
CA ARG A 252 14.53 -4.37 -4.88
C ARG A 252 15.43 -5.39 -5.57
N ASP A 253 15.91 -6.38 -4.83
CA ASP A 253 16.74 -7.44 -5.38
C ASP A 253 16.01 -8.18 -6.51
N ALA A 254 16.78 -8.63 -7.51
CA ALA A 254 16.22 -9.21 -8.75
C ALA A 254 15.39 -10.48 -8.48
N ASP A 255 15.78 -11.25 -7.47
CA ASP A 255 15.14 -12.52 -7.09
C ASP A 255 13.85 -12.33 -6.30
N ASN A 256 13.50 -11.10 -5.96
CA ASN A 256 12.27 -10.80 -5.23
C ASN A 256 11.07 -10.77 -6.20
N GLU A 257 10.16 -11.74 -6.06
CA GLU A 257 8.92 -11.81 -6.83
C GLU A 257 7.90 -10.76 -6.34
N SER A 258 8.04 -9.53 -6.78
CA SER A 258 7.08 -8.48 -6.50
C SER A 258 5.83 -8.61 -7.38
N LEU A 259 4.65 -8.59 -6.77
CA LEU A 259 3.36 -8.59 -7.47
C LEU A 259 3.22 -7.42 -8.45
N SER A 260 3.88 -6.29 -8.17
CA SER A 260 3.90 -5.11 -9.05
C SER A 260 4.62 -5.33 -10.39
N LYS A 261 5.37 -6.43 -10.54
CA LYS A 261 6.01 -6.83 -11.81
C LYS A 261 5.03 -7.57 -12.74
N SER A 262 3.93 -8.12 -12.22
CA SER A 262 2.97 -8.93 -12.99
C SER A 262 1.77 -8.11 -13.45
N ILE A 263 2.00 -7.17 -14.38
CA ILE A 263 0.93 -6.36 -14.95
C ILE A 263 0.17 -7.16 -15.98
N ASN A 264 -1.07 -7.47 -15.67
CA ASN A 264 -2.00 -8.22 -16.51
C ASN A 264 -3.43 -7.67 -16.35
N ARG A 265 -4.41 -8.33 -16.99
CA ARG A 265 -5.82 -7.89 -16.91
C ARG A 265 -6.38 -7.91 -15.49
N THR A 266 -6.04 -8.89 -14.68
CA THR A 266 -6.47 -8.96 -13.27
C THR A 266 -5.92 -7.78 -12.46
N PHE A 267 -4.65 -7.42 -12.68
CA PHE A 267 -4.04 -6.22 -12.09
C PHE A 267 -4.82 -4.95 -12.46
N MET A 268 -5.18 -4.79 -13.74
CA MET A 268 -5.99 -3.66 -14.22
C MET A 268 -7.34 -3.57 -13.49
N LEU A 269 -8.06 -4.69 -13.43
CA LEU A 269 -9.38 -4.74 -12.80
C LEU A 269 -9.32 -4.44 -11.30
N SER A 270 -8.30 -4.94 -10.58
CA SER A 270 -8.10 -4.62 -9.17
C SER A 270 -7.92 -3.12 -8.92
N TRP A 271 -7.12 -2.46 -9.75
CA TRP A 271 -6.95 -1.02 -9.67
C TRP A 271 -8.22 -0.24 -10.02
N LEU A 272 -8.93 -0.63 -11.08
CA LEU A 272 -10.17 0.03 -11.47
C LEU A 272 -11.26 -0.11 -10.40
N ARG A 273 -11.33 -1.25 -9.70
CA ARG A 273 -12.22 -1.43 -8.55
C ARG A 273 -11.89 -0.47 -7.42
N ALA A 274 -10.60 -0.37 -7.06
CA ALA A 274 -10.15 0.57 -6.02
C ALA A 274 -10.48 2.02 -6.37
N LEU A 275 -10.24 2.43 -7.62
CA LEU A 275 -10.59 3.77 -8.10
C LEU A 275 -12.10 4.01 -8.15
N SER A 276 -12.89 3.01 -8.53
CA SER A 276 -14.35 3.07 -8.49
C SER A 276 -14.84 3.32 -7.07
N TYR A 277 -14.31 2.60 -6.10
CA TYR A 277 -14.62 2.81 -4.68
C TYR A 277 -14.31 4.24 -4.24
N ILE A 278 -13.09 4.73 -4.53
CA ILE A 278 -12.69 6.10 -4.18
C ILE A 278 -13.64 7.11 -4.84
N ASN A 279 -13.95 6.92 -6.11
CA ASN A 279 -14.85 7.83 -6.85
C ASN A 279 -16.25 7.91 -6.24
N GLN A 280 -16.76 6.81 -5.72
CA GLN A 280 -18.13 6.73 -5.20
C GLN A 280 -18.24 7.06 -3.70
N GLN A 281 -17.23 6.71 -2.90
CA GLN A 281 -17.32 6.78 -1.44
C GLN A 281 -16.59 7.97 -0.81
N PHE A 282 -15.64 8.56 -1.52
CA PHE A 282 -14.91 9.71 -0.99
C PHE A 282 -15.66 11.01 -1.27
N PRO A 283 -15.55 12.01 -0.36
CA PRO A 283 -16.13 13.33 -0.60
C PRO A 283 -15.62 13.95 -1.91
N ASP A 284 -16.47 14.70 -2.62
CA ASP A 284 -16.10 15.44 -3.81
C ASP A 284 -15.25 16.65 -3.42
N ASP A 285 -13.95 16.46 -3.32
CA ASP A 285 -12.97 17.49 -2.96
C ASP A 285 -11.65 17.31 -3.75
N LEU A 286 -10.74 18.27 -3.60
CA LEU A 286 -9.45 18.28 -4.27
C LEU A 286 -8.57 17.08 -3.93
N SER A 287 -8.71 16.49 -2.75
CA SER A 287 -7.94 15.31 -2.38
C SER A 287 -8.35 14.08 -3.18
N LYS A 288 -9.66 13.86 -3.34
CA LYS A 288 -10.23 12.81 -4.18
C LYS A 288 -9.81 12.96 -5.65
N GLU A 289 -9.94 14.17 -6.21
CA GLU A 289 -9.54 14.44 -7.59
C GLU A 289 -8.07 14.09 -7.83
N ARG A 290 -7.18 14.52 -6.93
CA ARG A 290 -5.74 14.25 -7.01
C ARG A 290 -5.41 12.76 -6.85
N MET A 291 -6.07 12.06 -5.92
CA MET A 291 -5.94 10.60 -5.74
C MET A 291 -6.29 9.86 -7.04
N LEU A 292 -7.47 10.14 -7.59
CA LEU A 292 -7.95 9.52 -8.82
C LEU A 292 -7.03 9.84 -10.01
N ALA A 293 -6.70 11.11 -10.21
CA ALA A 293 -5.87 11.55 -11.32
C ALA A 293 -4.48 10.89 -11.31
N ARG A 294 -3.83 10.82 -10.13
CA ARG A 294 -2.49 10.21 -10.02
C ARG A 294 -2.51 8.71 -10.33
N ARG A 295 -3.54 8.00 -9.90
CA ARG A 295 -3.66 6.57 -10.17
C ARG A 295 -4.09 6.27 -11.60
N LEU A 296 -4.96 7.09 -12.18
CA LEU A 296 -5.29 7.01 -13.61
C LEU A 296 -4.06 7.24 -14.49
N GLU A 297 -3.21 8.22 -14.16
CA GLU A 297 -1.97 8.46 -14.89
C GLU A 297 -1.04 7.22 -14.89
N TRP A 298 -0.95 6.50 -13.76
CA TRP A 298 -0.19 5.25 -13.68
C TRP A 298 -0.84 4.13 -14.51
N LEU A 299 -2.15 3.97 -14.46
CA LEU A 299 -2.85 2.99 -15.28
C LEU A 299 -2.71 3.26 -16.78
N ILE A 300 -2.76 4.53 -17.20
CA ILE A 300 -2.49 4.93 -18.58
C ILE A 300 -1.07 4.51 -18.99
N TYR A 301 -0.09 4.73 -18.13
CA TYR A 301 1.28 4.27 -18.40
C TYR A 301 1.35 2.75 -18.54
N ASP A 302 0.83 2.02 -17.55
CA ASP A 302 0.93 0.56 -17.51
C ASP A 302 0.17 -0.11 -18.66
N PHE A 303 -1.00 0.40 -19.04
CA PHE A 303 -1.86 -0.24 -20.04
C PHE A 303 -1.82 0.36 -21.43
N CYS A 304 -1.31 1.57 -21.58
CA CYS A 304 -1.14 2.18 -22.90
C CYS A 304 0.32 2.19 -23.39
N ILE A 305 1.30 2.34 -22.48
CA ILE A 305 2.70 2.62 -22.87
C ILE A 305 3.63 1.44 -22.55
N ARG A 306 3.53 0.85 -21.35
CA ARG A 306 4.48 -0.13 -20.83
C ARG A 306 4.51 -1.42 -21.64
N ARG A 307 5.70 -2.02 -21.87
CA ARG A 307 5.93 -3.19 -22.72
C ARG A 307 6.14 -4.48 -21.95
N ASP A 308 6.87 -4.41 -20.85
CA ASP A 308 7.27 -5.52 -20.00
C ASP A 308 6.11 -6.02 -19.12
N THR A 309 4.99 -6.32 -19.77
CA THR A 309 3.77 -6.75 -19.07
C THR A 309 3.33 -8.12 -19.55
N GLY A 310 2.65 -8.87 -18.70
CA GLY A 310 1.95 -10.10 -19.06
C GLY A 310 0.72 -9.89 -19.95
N TYR A 311 0.48 -8.64 -20.41
CA TYR A 311 -0.60 -8.27 -21.31
C TYR A 311 -0.02 -7.56 -22.54
N PRO A 312 0.27 -8.28 -23.63
CA PRO A 312 0.98 -7.74 -24.79
C PRO A 312 0.30 -6.52 -25.40
N PHE A 313 1.12 -5.53 -25.80
CA PHE A 313 0.61 -4.32 -26.46
C PHE A 313 -0.14 -4.67 -27.76
N SER A 314 -1.34 -4.17 -27.90
CA SER A 314 -2.19 -4.37 -29.07
C SER A 314 -3.37 -3.36 -29.04
N LYS A 315 -3.99 -3.11 -30.18
CA LYS A 315 -5.24 -2.36 -30.24
C LYS A 315 -6.33 -2.96 -29.34
N ARG A 316 -6.41 -4.30 -29.27
CA ARG A 316 -7.36 -5.01 -28.39
C ARG A 316 -7.11 -4.68 -26.90
N ARG A 317 -5.84 -4.59 -26.47
CA ARG A 317 -5.49 -4.20 -25.11
C ARG A 317 -5.97 -2.78 -24.79
N LEU A 318 -5.75 -1.83 -25.69
CA LEU A 318 -6.21 -0.44 -25.53
C LEU A 318 -7.73 -0.34 -25.45
N GLN A 319 -8.42 -1.11 -26.31
CA GLN A 319 -9.88 -1.17 -26.31
C GLN A 319 -10.43 -1.81 -25.03
N ASP A 320 -9.83 -2.90 -24.54
CA ASP A 320 -10.23 -3.53 -23.27
C ASP A 320 -10.02 -2.54 -22.10
N PHE A 321 -8.86 -1.87 -22.05
CA PHE A 321 -8.61 -0.85 -21.03
C PHE A 321 -9.67 0.26 -21.04
N LYS A 322 -9.98 0.84 -22.21
CA LYS A 322 -11.02 1.86 -22.34
C LYS A 322 -12.39 1.37 -21.88
N VAL A 323 -12.82 0.18 -22.33
CA VAL A 323 -14.11 -0.41 -21.96
C VAL A 323 -14.20 -0.64 -20.46
N GLN A 324 -13.14 -1.18 -19.84
CA GLN A 324 -13.15 -1.43 -18.39
C GLN A 324 -13.10 -0.10 -17.60
N MET A 325 -12.31 0.87 -18.06
CA MET A 325 -12.26 2.19 -17.44
C MET A 325 -13.64 2.84 -17.40
N ASP A 326 -14.35 2.87 -18.54
CA ASP A 326 -15.72 3.42 -18.60
C ASP A 326 -16.71 2.67 -17.72
N GLN A 327 -16.55 1.36 -17.65
CA GLN A 327 -17.44 0.49 -16.89
C GLN A 327 -17.29 0.72 -15.37
N TYR A 328 -16.07 0.87 -14.87
CA TYR A 328 -15.78 1.02 -13.45
C TYR A 328 -15.85 2.46 -12.94
N LEU A 329 -15.40 3.42 -13.74
CA LEU A 329 -15.33 4.82 -13.31
C LEU A 329 -16.53 5.64 -13.78
N GLY A 330 -17.19 5.25 -14.90
CA GLY A 330 -18.24 6.06 -15.50
C GLY A 330 -17.72 7.43 -15.96
N GLU A 331 -18.56 8.45 -15.85
CA GLU A 331 -18.15 9.83 -16.06
C GLU A 331 -17.55 10.39 -14.76
N LEU A 332 -16.33 10.89 -14.86
CA LEU A 332 -15.71 11.63 -13.76
C LEU A 332 -16.29 13.05 -13.75
N ASN A 333 -16.58 13.56 -12.54
CA ASN A 333 -17.10 14.94 -12.35
C ASN A 333 -16.03 16.03 -12.56
N PHE A 334 -14.80 15.64 -12.96
CA PHE A 334 -13.66 16.52 -13.18
C PHE A 334 -12.76 15.99 -14.30
N ASP A 335 -11.91 16.86 -14.87
CA ASP A 335 -10.86 16.45 -15.79
C ASP A 335 -9.57 16.12 -15.04
N PRO A 336 -9.08 14.86 -15.05
CA PRO A 336 -7.85 14.48 -14.35
C PRO A 336 -6.58 14.94 -15.07
N SER A 337 -6.65 15.33 -16.36
CA SER A 337 -5.48 15.59 -17.20
C SER A 337 -4.56 16.72 -16.70
N PRO A 338 -5.06 17.82 -16.07
CA PRO A 338 -4.19 18.85 -15.52
C PRO A 338 -3.25 18.36 -14.40
N TYR A 339 -3.59 17.24 -13.76
CA TYR A 339 -2.77 16.63 -12.71
C TYR A 339 -1.72 15.63 -13.22
N PHE A 340 -1.73 15.32 -14.52
CA PHE A 340 -0.77 14.39 -15.11
C PHE A 340 0.60 15.05 -15.29
N ARG A 341 1.67 14.32 -14.97
CA ARG A 341 3.06 14.79 -15.09
C ARG A 341 3.59 14.80 -16.54
N SER A 342 2.91 14.10 -17.43
CA SER A 342 3.40 13.86 -18.79
C SER A 342 2.40 14.31 -19.82
N ASP A 343 2.83 15.21 -20.72
CA ASP A 343 2.05 15.66 -21.87
C ASP A 343 1.58 14.48 -22.75
N VAL A 344 2.43 13.45 -22.88
CA VAL A 344 2.06 12.22 -23.60
C VAL A 344 0.85 11.56 -22.98
N ARG A 345 0.77 11.51 -21.63
CA ARG A 345 -0.37 10.91 -20.92
C ARG A 345 -1.62 11.76 -21.00
N GLN A 346 -1.48 13.09 -21.06
CA GLN A 346 -2.59 14.01 -21.33
C GLN A 346 -3.16 13.78 -22.73
N ILE A 347 -2.30 13.63 -23.74
CA ILE A 347 -2.72 13.31 -25.12
C ILE A 347 -3.42 11.95 -25.18
N ILE A 348 -2.86 10.92 -24.51
CA ILE A 348 -3.50 9.60 -24.43
C ILE A 348 -4.89 9.71 -23.79
N TRP A 349 -5.03 10.50 -22.73
CA TRP A 349 -6.30 10.74 -22.07
C TRP A 349 -7.32 11.33 -23.04
N THR A 350 -6.93 12.31 -23.88
CA THR A 350 -7.81 12.88 -24.91
C THR A 350 -8.32 11.83 -25.90
N PHE A 351 -7.46 10.92 -26.37
CA PHE A 351 -7.88 9.81 -27.22
C PHE A 351 -8.87 8.87 -26.52
N LEU A 352 -8.63 8.59 -25.24
CA LEU A 352 -9.53 7.75 -24.43
C LEU A 352 -10.89 8.42 -24.24
N GLN A 353 -10.94 9.74 -23.99
CA GLN A 353 -12.19 10.48 -23.82
C GLN A 353 -13.00 10.54 -25.13
N THR A 354 -12.33 10.72 -26.26
CA THR A 354 -12.99 10.74 -27.59
C THR A 354 -13.27 9.35 -28.16
N ASN A 355 -12.90 8.29 -27.45
CA ASN A 355 -13.00 6.89 -27.88
C ASN A 355 -12.28 6.61 -29.21
N ASP A 356 -11.25 7.39 -29.54
CA ASP A 356 -10.42 7.21 -30.74
C ASP A 356 -9.29 6.21 -30.48
N ILE A 357 -9.64 4.94 -30.42
CA ILE A 357 -8.67 3.84 -30.17
C ILE A 357 -7.73 3.63 -31.36
N ASP A 358 -8.16 3.94 -32.58
CA ASP A 358 -7.31 3.85 -33.75
C ASP A 358 -6.23 4.93 -33.74
N GLY A 359 -6.61 6.18 -33.52
CA GLY A 359 -5.67 7.29 -33.35
C GLY A 359 -4.70 7.03 -32.19
N LEU A 360 -5.21 6.56 -31.06
CA LEU A 360 -4.40 6.19 -29.89
C LEU A 360 -3.36 5.11 -30.24
N TYR A 361 -3.78 4.04 -30.91
CA TYR A 361 -2.87 2.95 -31.30
C TYR A 361 -1.74 3.46 -32.20
N TRP A 362 -2.06 4.27 -33.22
CA TRP A 362 -1.06 4.85 -34.11
C TRP A 362 -0.16 5.87 -33.42
N PHE A 363 -0.70 6.67 -32.51
CA PHE A 363 0.08 7.62 -31.74
C PHE A 363 1.12 6.94 -30.84
N ILE A 364 0.75 5.85 -30.17
CA ILE A 364 1.63 5.17 -29.22
C ILE A 364 2.60 4.20 -29.90
N SER A 365 2.24 3.60 -31.02
CA SER A 365 3.03 2.56 -31.70
C SER A 365 4.51 2.92 -31.91
N PRO A 366 4.91 4.15 -32.26
CA PRO A 366 6.32 4.53 -32.37
C PRO A 366 7.07 4.52 -31.05
N PHE A 367 6.39 4.78 -29.93
CA PHE A 367 6.98 4.78 -28.58
C PHE A 367 7.08 3.38 -27.99
N VAL A 368 6.23 2.47 -28.47
CA VAL A 368 6.19 1.08 -28.00
C VAL A 368 7.11 0.17 -28.83
N GLY A 369 7.64 0.65 -29.98
CA GLY A 369 8.57 -0.03 -30.92
C GLY A 369 8.10 -1.41 -31.34
N CYS A 370 8.08 -1.64 -32.57
CA CYS A 370 7.79 -2.94 -33.17
C CYS A 370 8.79 -4.00 -32.76
#